data_8cac26e6823b11f7695a9ba966195a57
#
_entry.id   8cac26e6823b11f7695a9ba966195a57
#
_cell.length_a   1.000
_cell.length_b   1.000
_cell.length_c   1.000
_cell.angle_alpha   90.00
_cell.angle_beta   90.00
_cell.angle_gamma   90.00
#
_symmetry.space_group_name_H-M   'P 1'
#
loop_
_entity.id
_entity.type
_entity.pdbx_description
1 polymer ?
#
loop_
_entity_poly.entity_id
_entity_poly.type
_entity_poly.pdbx_seq_one_letter_code
_entity_poly.pdbx_strand_id
1 'polypeptide(L)'
;MKRTSRYTASALVLMSLSVSACAQDVKVMISGGFKAALEKLAPEYERQTGDKIVVIPGPSMGNTPQAIPNRLARGEKADVVIMVGDALEKLEKVSQTRPGSRTELADSPVGMVVKKGAKVPDISSDAKLRETLLQASSIAYSDSASGRYISQGLFKKLGIEKEVADKATMVERIPVASEVAKGKYAVGFQQVSELLPVQGVTFVGKIPDNVQYITRFAGAVTRHAEHPDEGKALLTYLASPPSRAVIEKTGMIPVTSGDTAR
;
A
#
# COMPACT_ATOMS: atom_id res chain seq x y z
N MET A 1 -54.36 65.62 12.66
CA MET A 1 -52.93 65.41 12.19
C MET A 1 -52.53 63.97 12.51
N LYS A 2 -52.54 63.08 11.52
CA LYS A 2 -52.12 61.67 11.68
C LYS A 2 -50.75 61.51 10.96
N ARG A 3 -49.67 61.20 11.73
CA ARG A 3 -48.36 60.90 11.19
C ARG A 3 -48.30 59.38 10.88
N THR A 4 -48.16 59.00 9.61
CA THR A 4 -47.92 57.66 9.14
C THR A 4 -46.41 57.43 9.11
N SER A 5 -45.90 56.53 9.96
CA SER A 5 -44.52 56.06 9.97
C SER A 5 -44.35 54.93 8.91
N ARG A 6 -43.44 55.12 7.96
CA ARG A 6 -43.08 54.14 6.95
C ARG A 6 -41.86 53.37 7.44
N TYR A 7 -42.02 52.08 7.75
CA TYR A 7 -40.90 51.18 8.00
C TYR A 7 -40.44 50.61 6.67
N THR A 8 -39.26 51.00 6.23
CA THR A 8 -38.52 50.37 5.13
C THR A 8 -37.79 49.14 5.65
N ALA A 9 -38.29 47.95 5.29
CA ALA A 9 -37.61 46.69 5.57
C ALA A 9 -36.53 46.47 4.47
N SER A 10 -35.24 46.60 4.85
CA SER A 10 -34.12 46.19 4.00
C SER A 10 -33.93 44.68 4.10
N ALA A 11 -34.31 43.99 3.04
CA ALA A 11 -34.01 42.55 2.89
C ALA A 11 -32.55 42.39 2.49
N LEU A 12 -31.73 41.86 3.41
CA LEU A 12 -30.35 41.47 3.13
C LEU A 12 -30.38 40.10 2.43
N VAL A 13 -30.15 40.09 1.12
CA VAL A 13 -29.99 38.85 0.35
C VAL A 13 -28.57 38.35 0.57
N LEU A 14 -28.43 37.34 1.42
CA LEU A 14 -27.18 36.56 1.54
C LEU A 14 -27.02 35.68 0.27
N MET A 15 -26.24 36.15 -0.70
CA MET A 15 -25.74 35.33 -1.80
C MET A 15 -24.71 34.34 -1.24
N SER A 16 -25.14 33.11 -0.96
CA SER A 16 -24.22 32.00 -0.75
C SER A 16 -23.49 31.68 -2.05
N LEU A 17 -22.24 32.11 -2.15
CA LEU A 17 -21.32 31.66 -3.20
C LEU A 17 -21.04 30.19 -2.95
N SER A 18 -21.79 29.32 -3.61
CA SER A 18 -21.44 27.91 -3.75
C SER A 18 -20.20 27.83 -4.61
N VAL A 19 -19.02 27.70 -3.98
CA VAL A 19 -17.80 27.32 -4.70
C VAL A 19 -18.04 25.88 -5.14
N SER A 20 -18.44 25.68 -6.39
CA SER A 20 -18.42 24.36 -7.01
C SER A 20 -16.94 23.93 -7.07
N ALA A 21 -16.52 23.07 -6.15
CA ALA A 21 -15.26 22.38 -6.27
C ALA A 21 -15.32 21.58 -7.60
N CYS A 22 -14.46 21.94 -8.53
CA CYS A 22 -14.34 21.22 -9.78
C CYS A 22 -13.71 19.86 -9.46
N ALA A 23 -14.40 18.77 -9.81
CA ALA A 23 -13.88 17.42 -9.65
C ALA A 23 -12.52 17.27 -10.36
N GLN A 24 -11.52 16.73 -9.66
CA GLN A 24 -10.16 16.58 -10.15
C GLN A 24 -9.78 15.09 -10.30
N ASP A 25 -8.90 14.82 -11.26
CA ASP A 25 -8.27 13.50 -11.41
C ASP A 25 -6.99 13.46 -10.56
N VAL A 26 -7.08 12.89 -9.37
CA VAL A 26 -5.93 12.74 -8.45
C VAL A 26 -5.14 11.50 -8.84
N LYS A 27 -3.96 11.68 -9.41
CA LYS A 27 -3.07 10.60 -9.87
C LYS A 27 -2.25 10.06 -8.69
N VAL A 28 -2.39 8.78 -8.40
CA VAL A 28 -1.71 8.10 -7.29
C VAL A 28 -0.79 7.00 -7.81
N MET A 29 0.52 7.21 -7.77
CA MET A 29 1.49 6.13 -7.96
C MET A 29 1.58 5.31 -6.68
N ILE A 30 1.29 4.01 -6.78
CA ILE A 30 1.14 3.16 -5.59
C ILE A 30 1.81 1.80 -5.75
N SER A 31 2.49 1.35 -4.71
CA SER A 31 3.01 -0.01 -4.64
C SER A 31 1.99 -1.00 -4.09
N GLY A 32 2.19 -2.28 -4.40
CA GLY A 32 1.20 -3.34 -4.20
C GLY A 32 0.65 -3.44 -2.79
N GLY A 33 1.48 -3.26 -1.76
CA GLY A 33 1.08 -3.51 -0.39
C GLY A 33 -0.10 -2.68 0.12
N PHE A 34 -0.22 -1.41 -0.27
CA PHE A 34 -1.35 -0.54 0.13
C PHE A 34 -2.46 -0.46 -0.95
N LYS A 35 -2.23 -1.02 -2.13
CA LYS A 35 -3.14 -0.90 -3.29
C LYS A 35 -4.55 -1.41 -2.97
N ALA A 36 -4.67 -2.58 -2.35
CA ALA A 36 -5.98 -3.16 -2.00
C ALA A 36 -6.78 -2.27 -1.03
N ALA A 37 -6.11 -1.58 -0.10
CA ALA A 37 -6.76 -0.63 0.79
C ALA A 37 -7.24 0.61 0.04
N LEU A 38 -6.39 1.20 -0.82
CA LEU A 38 -6.78 2.35 -1.63
C LEU A 38 -8.00 2.02 -2.52
N GLU A 39 -7.98 0.89 -3.22
CA GLU A 39 -9.09 0.49 -4.12
C GLU A 39 -10.42 0.30 -3.39
N LYS A 40 -10.38 -0.11 -2.11
CA LYS A 40 -11.59 -0.23 -1.28
C LYS A 40 -12.06 1.11 -0.71
N LEU A 41 -11.16 2.05 -0.47
CA LEU A 41 -11.45 3.35 0.13
C LEU A 41 -11.80 4.42 -0.92
N ALA A 42 -11.24 4.31 -2.13
CA ALA A 42 -11.41 5.30 -3.19
C ALA A 42 -12.90 5.57 -3.55
N PRO A 43 -13.79 4.57 -3.72
CA PRO A 43 -15.18 4.86 -4.08
C PRO A 43 -15.92 5.75 -3.10
N GLU A 44 -15.68 5.59 -1.81
CA GLU A 44 -16.30 6.43 -0.78
C GLU A 44 -15.69 7.83 -0.76
N TYR A 45 -14.36 7.94 -0.91
CA TYR A 45 -13.67 9.23 -1.05
C TYR A 45 -14.17 10.01 -2.27
N GLU A 46 -14.24 9.37 -3.44
CA GLU A 46 -14.75 9.95 -4.68
C GLU A 46 -16.21 10.43 -4.54
N ARG A 47 -17.05 9.65 -3.83
CA ARG A 47 -18.42 10.04 -3.56
C ARG A 47 -18.52 11.27 -2.66
N GLN A 48 -17.62 11.43 -1.69
CA GLN A 48 -17.61 12.55 -0.74
C GLN A 48 -17.06 13.85 -1.36
N THR A 49 -16.04 13.74 -2.19
CA THR A 49 -15.32 14.91 -2.73
C THR A 49 -15.72 15.27 -4.15
N GLY A 50 -16.16 14.31 -4.93
CA GLY A 50 -16.35 14.44 -6.37
C GLY A 50 -15.09 14.18 -7.19
N ASP A 51 -13.91 14.12 -6.56
CA ASP A 51 -12.64 13.81 -7.23
C ASP A 51 -12.62 12.37 -7.74
N LYS A 52 -11.72 12.11 -8.70
CA LYS A 52 -11.44 10.78 -9.23
C LYS A 52 -10.04 10.33 -8.83
N ILE A 53 -9.91 9.08 -8.38
CA ILE A 53 -8.62 8.51 -8.03
C ILE A 53 -8.09 7.69 -9.22
N VAL A 54 -7.01 8.18 -9.83
CA VAL A 54 -6.34 7.49 -10.93
C VAL A 54 -5.17 6.68 -10.37
N VAL A 55 -5.35 5.36 -10.30
CA VAL A 55 -4.36 4.44 -9.72
C VAL A 55 -3.30 4.07 -10.74
N ILE A 56 -2.04 4.34 -10.44
CA ILE A 56 -0.86 4.02 -11.27
C ILE A 56 0.02 3.05 -10.48
N PRO A 57 -0.09 1.73 -10.70
CA PRO A 57 0.69 0.76 -9.93
C PRO A 57 2.16 0.74 -10.34
N GLY A 58 3.05 0.54 -9.36
CA GLY A 58 4.47 0.36 -9.57
C GLY A 58 5.22 -0.06 -8.32
N PRO A 59 6.35 -0.76 -8.41
CA PRO A 59 7.15 -1.12 -7.25
C PRO A 59 7.70 0.11 -6.52
N SER A 60 7.83 0.01 -5.19
CA SER A 60 8.44 1.07 -4.38
C SER A 60 9.93 1.26 -4.68
N MET A 61 10.58 0.26 -5.26
CA MET A 61 12.03 0.22 -5.50
C MET A 61 12.35 -0.74 -6.64
N GLY A 62 13.62 -0.78 -7.04
CA GLY A 62 14.11 -1.67 -8.09
C GLY A 62 14.46 -0.91 -9.38
N ASN A 63 15.01 -1.66 -10.34
CA ASN A 63 15.56 -1.09 -11.57
C ASN A 63 14.58 -1.12 -12.75
N THR A 64 13.36 -1.61 -12.54
CA THR A 64 12.37 -1.67 -13.62
C THR A 64 11.89 -0.27 -14.01
N PRO A 65 11.56 -0.03 -15.29
CA PRO A 65 11.01 1.26 -15.71
C PRO A 65 9.71 1.64 -14.97
N GLN A 66 8.97 0.65 -14.46
CA GLN A 66 7.69 0.84 -13.73
C GLN A 66 7.87 1.21 -12.26
N ALA A 67 9.09 1.07 -11.71
CA ALA A 67 9.35 1.47 -10.32
C ALA A 67 9.04 2.97 -10.12
N ILE A 68 8.35 3.30 -9.04
CA ILE A 68 7.91 4.67 -8.74
C ILE A 68 9.07 5.67 -8.81
N PRO A 69 10.25 5.41 -8.20
CA PRO A 69 11.38 6.34 -8.31
C PRO A 69 11.81 6.58 -9.76
N ASN A 70 11.82 5.54 -10.60
CA ASN A 70 12.24 5.64 -11.99
C ASN A 70 11.20 6.41 -12.84
N ARG A 71 9.91 6.26 -12.55
CA ARG A 71 8.83 7.04 -13.18
C ARG A 71 8.98 8.52 -12.89
N LEU A 72 9.14 8.87 -11.61
CA LEU A 72 9.32 10.26 -11.19
C LEU A 72 10.60 10.88 -11.76
N ALA A 73 11.72 10.12 -11.79
CA ALA A 73 12.98 10.57 -12.36
C ALA A 73 12.88 10.87 -13.87
N ARG A 74 11.97 10.21 -14.60
CA ARG A 74 11.68 10.50 -16.02
C ARG A 74 10.68 11.65 -16.21
N GLY A 75 10.21 12.28 -15.12
CA GLY A 75 9.23 13.36 -15.18
C GLY A 75 7.79 12.89 -15.35
N GLU A 76 7.48 11.61 -15.14
CA GLU A 76 6.10 11.12 -15.13
C GLU A 76 5.36 11.72 -13.92
N LYS A 77 4.20 12.33 -14.17
CA LYS A 77 3.48 13.10 -13.16
C LYS A 77 2.53 12.23 -12.35
N ALA A 78 2.52 12.48 -11.05
CA ALA A 78 1.51 12.01 -10.10
C ALA A 78 1.30 13.08 -9.03
N ASP A 79 0.15 13.10 -8.40
CA ASP A 79 -0.15 14.00 -7.29
C ASP A 79 0.33 13.42 -5.98
N VAL A 80 0.16 12.11 -5.82
CA VAL A 80 0.51 11.35 -4.61
C VAL A 80 1.35 10.13 -4.97
N VAL A 81 2.31 9.82 -4.12
CA VAL A 81 2.96 8.51 -4.07
C VAL A 81 2.57 7.80 -2.78
N ILE A 82 2.28 6.49 -2.85
CA ILE A 82 2.06 5.61 -1.68
C ILE A 82 2.97 4.40 -1.85
N MET A 83 3.94 4.25 -0.95
CA MET A 83 5.01 3.30 -1.12
C MET A 83 5.67 2.89 0.20
N VAL A 84 6.63 2.01 0.15
CA VAL A 84 7.43 1.60 1.31
C VAL A 84 8.13 2.81 1.91
N GLY A 85 8.03 2.99 3.23
CA GLY A 85 8.51 4.17 3.96
C GLY A 85 9.99 4.50 3.74
N ASP A 86 10.86 3.48 3.76
CA ASP A 86 12.30 3.66 3.50
C ASP A 86 12.60 4.13 2.06
N ALA A 87 11.80 3.67 1.10
CA ALA A 87 11.93 4.11 -0.28
C ALA A 87 11.36 5.53 -0.47
N LEU A 88 10.29 5.87 0.24
CA LEU A 88 9.74 7.23 0.26
C LEU A 88 10.74 8.22 0.85
N GLU A 89 11.42 7.88 1.95
CA GLU A 89 12.47 8.71 2.55
C GLU A 89 13.58 9.06 1.55
N LYS A 90 13.95 8.12 0.66
CA LYS A 90 14.91 8.38 -0.41
C LYS A 90 14.40 9.41 -1.41
N LEU A 91 13.12 9.37 -1.76
CA LEU A 91 12.49 10.37 -2.63
C LEU A 91 12.43 11.76 -1.96
N GLU A 92 12.18 11.81 -0.65
CA GLU A 92 12.21 13.04 0.14
C GLU A 92 13.60 13.68 0.13
N LYS A 93 14.66 12.87 0.35
CA LYS A 93 16.06 13.31 0.32
C LYS A 93 16.50 13.92 -1.01
N VAL A 94 15.91 13.49 -2.11
CA VAL A 94 16.16 14.05 -3.45
C VAL A 94 15.08 15.03 -3.91
N SER A 95 14.27 15.52 -2.97
CA SER A 95 13.23 16.54 -3.20
C SER A 95 12.21 16.17 -4.28
N GLN A 96 11.85 14.91 -4.41
CA GLN A 96 10.78 14.45 -5.31
C GLN A 96 9.38 14.56 -4.69
N THR A 97 9.29 14.88 -3.40
CA THR A 97 8.05 15.10 -2.66
C THR A 97 8.03 16.51 -2.07
N ARG A 98 6.83 16.99 -1.73
CA ARG A 98 6.67 18.26 -1.02
C ARG A 98 7.06 18.10 0.45
N PRO A 99 7.88 18.99 1.01
CA PRO A 99 8.26 18.95 2.41
C PRO A 99 7.03 18.93 3.33
N GLY A 100 7.07 18.09 4.37
CA GLY A 100 6.00 17.97 5.36
C GLY A 100 4.72 17.32 4.88
N SER A 101 4.69 16.75 3.67
CA SER A 101 3.52 16.06 3.13
C SER A 101 3.48 14.56 3.46
N ARG A 102 4.55 14.01 4.05
CA ARG A 102 4.61 12.60 4.43
C ARG A 102 3.51 12.25 5.43
N THR A 103 2.81 11.16 5.16
CA THR A 103 1.73 10.63 5.99
C THR A 103 1.96 9.13 6.17
N GLU A 104 2.14 8.69 7.41
CA GLU A 104 2.23 7.26 7.75
C GLU A 104 0.83 6.64 7.62
N LEU A 105 0.73 5.48 6.98
CA LEU A 105 -0.56 4.87 6.65
C LEU A 105 -0.78 3.54 7.36
N ALA A 106 0.10 2.55 7.12
CA ALA A 106 -0.07 1.22 7.71
C ALA A 106 1.22 0.41 7.70
N ASP A 107 1.27 -0.55 8.61
CA ASP A 107 2.27 -1.60 8.67
C ASP A 107 1.77 -2.87 7.99
N SER A 108 2.62 -3.51 7.20
CA SER A 108 2.29 -4.71 6.45
C SER A 108 3.19 -5.87 6.83
N PRO A 109 2.64 -6.96 7.37
CA PRO A 109 3.40 -8.18 7.64
C PRO A 109 3.55 -9.03 6.37
N VAL A 110 4.57 -9.91 6.39
CA VAL A 110 4.76 -10.95 5.38
C VAL A 110 3.94 -12.18 5.73
N GLY A 111 3.32 -12.78 4.72
CA GLY A 111 2.59 -14.03 4.83
C GLY A 111 3.00 -15.05 3.77
N MET A 112 2.44 -16.24 3.89
CA MET A 112 2.66 -17.36 2.99
C MET A 112 1.35 -17.90 2.43
N VAL A 113 1.38 -18.32 1.17
CA VAL A 113 0.28 -19.01 0.49
C VAL A 113 0.75 -20.34 -0.10
N VAL A 114 -0.21 -21.25 -0.25
CA VAL A 114 -0.11 -22.45 -1.07
C VAL A 114 -1.24 -22.47 -2.10
N LYS A 115 -1.14 -23.31 -3.13
CA LYS A 115 -2.24 -23.50 -4.08
C LYS A 115 -3.50 -23.97 -3.36
N LYS A 116 -4.67 -23.48 -3.76
CA LYS A 116 -5.96 -23.93 -3.22
C LYS A 116 -6.11 -25.45 -3.39
N GLY A 117 -6.48 -26.14 -2.30
CA GLY A 117 -6.61 -27.59 -2.27
C GLY A 117 -5.29 -28.34 -1.97
N ALA A 118 -4.14 -27.67 -1.95
CA ALA A 118 -2.91 -28.28 -1.46
C ALA A 118 -2.94 -28.45 0.07
N LYS A 119 -2.12 -29.38 0.58
CA LYS A 119 -1.94 -29.52 2.03
C LYS A 119 -1.39 -28.22 2.62
N VAL A 120 -2.08 -27.71 3.61
CA VAL A 120 -1.65 -26.50 4.34
C VAL A 120 -0.57 -26.88 5.34
N PRO A 121 0.67 -26.39 5.21
CA PRO A 121 1.74 -26.69 6.14
C PRO A 121 1.56 -25.94 7.46
N ASP A 122 2.15 -26.48 8.52
CA ASP A 122 2.27 -25.78 9.79
C ASP A 122 3.48 -24.83 9.76
N ILE A 123 3.25 -23.54 9.97
CA ILE A 123 4.27 -22.49 10.04
C ILE A 123 4.20 -21.72 11.37
N SER A 124 3.65 -22.34 12.42
CA SER A 124 3.38 -21.68 13.71
C SER A 124 4.64 -21.31 14.51
N SER A 125 5.81 -21.80 14.12
CA SER A 125 7.10 -21.47 14.71
C SER A 125 8.21 -21.40 13.66
N ASP A 126 9.34 -20.80 14.02
CA ASP A 126 10.54 -20.74 13.15
C ASP A 126 10.97 -22.12 12.69
N ALA A 127 10.97 -23.11 13.61
CA ALA A 127 11.32 -24.49 13.31
C ALA A 127 10.34 -25.14 12.30
N LYS A 128 9.05 -24.89 12.45
CA LYS A 128 8.00 -25.38 11.54
C LYS A 128 8.08 -24.73 10.17
N LEU A 129 8.30 -23.41 10.14
CA LEU A 129 8.53 -22.69 8.89
C LEU A 129 9.78 -23.20 8.18
N ARG A 130 10.89 -23.38 8.92
CA ARG A 130 12.12 -23.96 8.40
C ARG A 130 11.89 -25.33 7.77
N GLU A 131 11.23 -26.24 8.49
CA GLU A 131 10.89 -27.57 8.01
C GLU A 131 10.05 -27.51 6.72
N THR A 132 9.01 -26.68 6.73
CA THR A 132 8.14 -26.44 5.55
C THR A 132 8.95 -26.01 4.32
N LEU A 133 9.87 -25.08 4.49
CA LEU A 133 10.69 -24.57 3.38
C LEU A 133 11.71 -25.60 2.90
N LEU A 134 12.27 -26.42 3.78
CA LEU A 134 13.16 -27.52 3.39
C LEU A 134 12.42 -28.60 2.59
N GLN A 135 11.17 -28.89 2.92
CA GLN A 135 10.33 -29.90 2.24
C GLN A 135 9.66 -29.36 0.96
N ALA A 136 9.47 -28.06 0.83
CA ALA A 136 8.85 -27.47 -0.34
C ALA A 136 9.65 -27.78 -1.62
N SER A 137 8.96 -28.17 -2.68
CA SER A 137 9.59 -28.43 -3.99
C SER A 137 10.03 -27.15 -4.70
N SER A 138 9.35 -26.04 -4.41
CA SER A 138 9.69 -24.70 -4.96
C SER A 138 9.14 -23.60 -4.07
N ILE A 139 9.85 -22.46 -4.04
CA ILE A 139 9.55 -21.30 -3.20
C ILE A 139 9.55 -20.06 -4.10
N ALA A 140 8.49 -19.26 -4.03
CA ALA A 140 8.40 -18.00 -4.75
C ALA A 140 8.36 -16.81 -3.79
N TYR A 141 9.01 -15.72 -4.17
CA TYR A 141 8.97 -14.44 -3.47
C TYR A 141 8.98 -13.28 -4.47
N SER A 142 8.55 -12.09 -4.05
CA SER A 142 8.42 -10.94 -4.95
C SER A 142 9.74 -10.23 -5.22
N ASP A 143 9.76 -9.38 -6.23
CA ASP A 143 10.85 -8.44 -6.52
C ASP A 143 10.79 -7.14 -5.67
N SER A 144 9.90 -7.09 -4.67
CA SER A 144 9.66 -5.93 -3.80
C SER A 144 10.37 -6.08 -2.42
N ALA A 145 10.00 -5.21 -1.47
CA ALA A 145 10.58 -5.19 -0.12
C ALA A 145 10.44 -6.53 0.61
N SER A 146 9.26 -7.17 0.55
CA SER A 146 9.04 -8.49 1.17
C SER A 146 9.93 -9.57 0.57
N GLY A 147 10.06 -9.61 -0.75
CA GLY A 147 10.91 -10.61 -1.42
C GLY A 147 12.40 -10.40 -1.15
N ARG A 148 12.84 -9.16 -1.04
CA ARG A 148 14.21 -8.86 -0.60
C ARG A 148 14.46 -9.39 0.81
N TYR A 149 13.51 -9.19 1.72
CA TYR A 149 13.61 -9.76 3.07
C TYR A 149 13.64 -11.29 3.05
N ILE A 150 12.76 -11.95 2.27
CA ILE A 150 12.73 -13.41 2.16
C ILE A 150 14.10 -13.95 1.71
N SER A 151 14.65 -13.42 0.63
CA SER A 151 15.88 -13.93 0.02
C SER A 151 17.15 -13.58 0.82
N GLN A 152 17.23 -12.38 1.40
CA GLN A 152 18.45 -11.88 2.05
C GLN A 152 18.39 -11.93 3.59
N GLY A 153 17.22 -12.06 4.17
CA GLY A 153 17.00 -12.04 5.61
C GLY A 153 16.43 -13.34 6.17
N LEU A 154 15.25 -13.76 5.69
CA LEU A 154 14.55 -14.91 6.26
C LEU A 154 15.35 -16.21 6.12
N PHE A 155 15.81 -16.53 4.92
CA PHE A 155 16.58 -17.76 4.69
C PHE A 155 17.83 -17.83 5.56
N LYS A 156 18.50 -16.69 5.73
CA LYS A 156 19.67 -16.55 6.61
C LYS A 156 19.30 -16.76 8.08
N LYS A 157 18.22 -16.12 8.56
CA LYS A 157 17.75 -16.30 9.95
C LYS A 157 17.37 -17.74 10.26
N LEU A 158 16.82 -18.45 9.28
CA LEU A 158 16.47 -19.86 9.39
C LEU A 158 17.65 -20.82 9.12
N GLY A 159 18.81 -20.31 8.68
CA GLY A 159 19.98 -21.12 8.36
C GLY A 159 19.76 -22.13 7.24
N ILE A 160 19.04 -21.70 6.16
CA ILE A 160 18.68 -22.59 5.04
C ILE A 160 19.05 -22.00 3.65
N GLU A 161 19.87 -20.97 3.62
CA GLU A 161 20.20 -20.27 2.36
C GLU A 161 20.67 -21.21 1.27
N LYS A 162 21.55 -22.17 1.63
CA LYS A 162 22.12 -23.11 0.67
C LYS A 162 21.11 -24.15 0.22
N GLU A 163 20.29 -24.65 1.17
CA GLU A 163 19.32 -25.70 0.92
C GLU A 163 18.15 -25.26 0.04
N VAL A 164 17.86 -23.96 0.02
CA VAL A 164 16.76 -23.42 -0.80
C VAL A 164 17.23 -22.70 -2.07
N ALA A 165 18.52 -22.53 -2.26
CA ALA A 165 19.09 -21.73 -3.36
C ALA A 165 18.56 -22.15 -4.75
N ASP A 166 18.50 -23.46 -5.02
CA ASP A 166 18.10 -23.99 -6.34
C ASP A 166 16.58 -24.05 -6.54
N LYS A 167 15.80 -23.80 -5.50
CA LYS A 167 14.32 -23.90 -5.55
C LYS A 167 13.59 -22.62 -5.13
N ALA A 168 14.29 -21.59 -4.75
CA ALA A 168 13.75 -20.28 -4.41
C ALA A 168 13.88 -19.32 -5.60
N THR A 169 12.77 -18.80 -6.08
CA THR A 169 12.70 -17.98 -7.29
C THR A 169 12.04 -16.65 -7.01
N MET A 170 12.66 -15.58 -7.49
CA MET A 170 12.06 -14.24 -7.50
C MET A 170 11.07 -14.15 -8.67
N VAL A 171 9.84 -13.75 -8.35
CA VAL A 171 8.77 -13.49 -9.32
C VAL A 171 8.73 -11.99 -9.57
N GLU A 172 8.98 -11.59 -10.82
CA GLU A 172 9.01 -10.19 -11.21
C GLU A 172 7.67 -9.73 -11.77
N ARG A 173 7.26 -8.52 -11.37
CA ARG A 173 6.18 -7.72 -11.97
C ARG A 173 4.75 -8.28 -11.87
N ILE A 174 4.58 -9.47 -11.35
CA ILE A 174 3.25 -10.09 -11.16
C ILE A 174 3.09 -10.55 -9.72
N PRO A 175 1.85 -10.64 -9.20
CA PRO A 175 1.61 -11.14 -7.87
C PRO A 175 2.13 -12.58 -7.70
N VAL A 176 2.93 -12.83 -6.67
CA VAL A 176 3.45 -14.16 -6.36
C VAL A 176 2.33 -15.19 -6.23
N ALA A 177 1.24 -14.81 -5.55
CA ALA A 177 0.09 -15.69 -5.35
C ALA A 177 -0.56 -16.14 -6.66
N SER A 178 -0.52 -15.35 -7.75
CA SER A 178 -1.05 -15.77 -9.06
C SER A 178 -0.25 -16.93 -9.65
N GLU A 179 1.06 -16.95 -9.48
CA GLU A 179 1.92 -18.02 -9.97
C GLU A 179 1.77 -19.30 -9.12
N VAL A 180 1.56 -19.14 -7.81
CA VAL A 180 1.21 -20.25 -6.91
C VAL A 180 -0.17 -20.83 -7.28
N ALA A 181 -1.15 -19.99 -7.56
CA ALA A 181 -2.49 -20.42 -8.01
C ALA A 181 -2.44 -21.27 -9.29
N LYS A 182 -1.56 -20.93 -10.22
CA LYS A 182 -1.30 -21.71 -11.46
C LYS A 182 -0.53 -23.02 -11.20
N GLY A 183 -0.01 -23.21 -9.98
CA GLY A 183 0.78 -24.40 -9.62
C GLY A 183 2.24 -24.37 -10.07
N LYS A 184 2.77 -23.20 -10.44
CA LYS A 184 4.18 -23.06 -10.79
C LYS A 184 5.11 -23.18 -9.59
N TYR A 185 4.65 -22.78 -8.41
CA TYR A 185 5.39 -22.83 -7.17
C TYR A 185 4.57 -23.48 -6.07
N ALA A 186 5.21 -24.26 -5.20
CA ALA A 186 4.56 -24.95 -4.11
C ALA A 186 4.13 -24.00 -2.99
N VAL A 187 4.99 -23.03 -2.66
CA VAL A 187 4.72 -21.99 -1.66
C VAL A 187 5.13 -20.62 -2.20
N GLY A 188 4.44 -19.57 -1.73
CA GLY A 188 4.74 -18.20 -2.11
C GLY A 188 4.66 -17.23 -0.95
N PHE A 189 5.55 -16.23 -0.95
CA PHE A 189 5.63 -15.18 0.05
C PHE A 189 5.44 -13.81 -0.56
N GLN A 190 4.63 -12.99 0.09
CA GLN A 190 4.46 -11.57 -0.22
C GLN A 190 3.86 -10.83 0.98
N GLN A 191 3.61 -9.54 0.87
CA GLN A 191 2.80 -8.81 1.86
C GLN A 191 1.43 -9.48 1.99
N VAL A 192 0.90 -9.63 3.19
CA VAL A 192 -0.41 -10.26 3.43
C VAL A 192 -1.50 -9.59 2.57
N SER A 193 -1.47 -8.27 2.47
CA SER A 193 -2.42 -7.49 1.69
C SER A 193 -2.39 -7.75 0.17
N GLU A 194 -1.29 -8.28 -0.34
CA GLU A 194 -1.14 -8.69 -1.75
C GLU A 194 -1.53 -10.16 -1.98
N LEU A 195 -1.48 -10.99 -0.91
CA LEU A 195 -1.85 -12.40 -0.98
C LEU A 195 -3.36 -12.61 -0.89
N LEU A 196 -4.02 -11.93 0.06
CA LEU A 196 -5.44 -12.14 0.38
C LEU A 196 -6.41 -11.91 -0.79
N PRO A 197 -6.20 -10.95 -1.71
CA PRO A 197 -7.13 -10.73 -2.83
C PRO A 197 -7.07 -11.80 -3.91
N VAL A 198 -6.00 -12.60 -3.96
CA VAL A 198 -5.77 -13.52 -5.09
C VAL A 198 -6.58 -14.80 -4.94
N GLN A 199 -7.38 -15.11 -5.95
CA GLN A 199 -8.14 -16.35 -6.04
C GLN A 199 -7.23 -17.54 -6.41
N GLY A 200 -7.61 -18.76 -5.99
CA GLY A 200 -6.86 -19.97 -6.35
C GLY A 200 -5.70 -20.31 -5.43
N VAL A 201 -5.51 -19.56 -4.35
CA VAL A 201 -4.58 -19.87 -3.27
C VAL A 201 -5.29 -20.04 -1.92
N THR A 202 -4.63 -20.72 -0.99
CA THR A 202 -4.98 -20.76 0.43
C THR A 202 -3.94 -19.97 1.19
N PHE A 203 -4.39 -18.96 1.95
CA PHE A 203 -3.54 -18.22 2.87
C PHE A 203 -3.19 -19.12 4.06
N VAL A 204 -1.91 -19.45 4.21
CA VAL A 204 -1.41 -20.31 5.28
C VAL A 204 -1.34 -19.56 6.60
N GLY A 205 -0.87 -18.31 6.55
CA GLY A 205 -0.70 -17.45 7.72
C GLY A 205 0.40 -16.41 7.52
N LYS A 206 0.55 -15.57 8.52
CA LYS A 206 1.74 -14.73 8.68
C LYS A 206 2.93 -15.62 9.06
N ILE A 207 4.12 -15.26 8.62
CA ILE A 207 5.33 -15.94 9.13
C ILE A 207 5.49 -15.65 10.63
N PRO A 208 6.19 -16.51 11.40
CA PRO A 208 6.33 -16.34 12.85
C PRO A 208 6.95 -15.00 13.25
N ASP A 209 6.53 -14.45 14.39
CA ASP A 209 6.91 -13.12 14.86
C ASP A 209 8.44 -12.93 15.00
N ASN A 210 9.16 -13.96 15.45
CA ASN A 210 10.63 -13.91 15.61
C ASN A 210 11.37 -13.68 14.29
N VAL A 211 10.79 -14.11 13.19
CA VAL A 211 11.33 -13.97 11.83
C VAL A 211 10.45 -13.09 10.94
N GLN A 212 9.48 -12.40 11.51
CA GLN A 212 8.60 -11.49 10.78
C GLN A 212 9.38 -10.26 10.30
N TYR A 213 8.92 -9.68 9.22
CA TYR A 213 9.36 -8.38 8.72
C TYR A 213 8.14 -7.49 8.45
N ILE A 214 8.07 -6.43 9.21
CA ILE A 214 7.01 -5.44 9.08
C ILE A 214 7.48 -4.32 8.16
N THR A 215 6.74 -4.12 7.07
CA THR A 215 7.00 -3.03 6.12
C THR A 215 6.06 -1.88 6.41
N ARG A 216 6.58 -0.70 6.79
CA ARG A 216 5.82 0.54 6.90
C ARG A 216 5.47 1.05 5.50
N PHE A 217 4.20 1.38 5.26
CA PHE A 217 3.73 2.10 4.08
C PHE A 217 3.35 3.52 4.45
N ALA A 218 3.81 4.46 3.65
CA ALA A 218 3.54 5.88 3.81
C ALA A 218 3.23 6.52 2.45
N GLY A 219 2.55 7.65 2.47
CA GLY A 219 2.30 8.46 1.29
C GLY A 219 2.86 9.86 1.42
N ALA A 220 3.07 10.52 0.30
CA ALA A 220 3.44 11.93 0.23
C ALA A 220 2.90 12.58 -1.05
N VAL A 221 2.67 13.88 -1.01
CA VAL A 221 2.38 14.68 -2.20
C VAL A 221 3.67 14.86 -2.99
N THR A 222 3.63 14.62 -4.29
CA THR A 222 4.82 14.77 -5.14
C THR A 222 5.20 16.24 -5.33
N ARG A 223 6.46 16.49 -5.66
CA ARG A 223 6.96 17.86 -5.91
C ARG A 223 6.18 18.55 -7.03
N HIS A 224 5.86 17.83 -8.09
CA HIS A 224 5.22 18.34 -9.30
C HIS A 224 3.74 17.95 -9.40
N ALA A 225 3.08 17.75 -8.25
CA ALA A 225 1.64 17.49 -8.19
C ALA A 225 0.86 18.60 -8.90
N GLU A 226 -0.07 18.20 -9.75
CA GLU A 226 -1.02 19.10 -10.42
C GLU A 226 -2.16 19.50 -9.46
N HIS A 227 -2.55 18.58 -8.56
CA HIS A 227 -3.59 18.72 -7.56
C HIS A 227 -3.06 18.45 -6.14
N PRO A 228 -2.18 19.35 -5.60
CA PRO A 228 -1.50 19.09 -4.33
C PRO A 228 -2.42 19.11 -3.11
N ASP A 229 -3.46 19.94 -3.12
CA ASP A 229 -4.39 20.06 -1.99
C ASP A 229 -5.32 18.85 -1.94
N GLU A 230 -5.79 18.36 -3.08
CA GLU A 230 -6.56 17.13 -3.21
C GLU A 230 -5.71 15.91 -2.84
N GLY A 231 -4.45 15.89 -3.24
CA GLY A 231 -3.48 14.86 -2.82
C GLY A 231 -3.29 14.82 -1.31
N LYS A 232 -3.18 15.99 -0.65
CA LYS A 232 -3.09 16.10 0.80
C LYS A 232 -4.39 15.65 1.47
N ALA A 233 -5.55 16.05 0.92
CA ALA A 233 -6.85 15.65 1.42
C ALA A 233 -7.03 14.11 1.35
N LEU A 234 -6.63 13.49 0.24
CA LEU A 234 -6.64 12.04 0.09
C LEU A 234 -5.77 11.35 1.16
N LEU A 235 -4.53 11.79 1.36
CA LEU A 235 -3.66 11.20 2.39
C LEU A 235 -4.23 11.35 3.79
N THR A 236 -4.84 12.50 4.11
CA THR A 236 -5.53 12.74 5.37
C THR A 236 -6.70 11.77 5.55
N TYR A 237 -7.50 11.57 4.51
CA TYR A 237 -8.61 10.60 4.52
C TYR A 237 -8.11 9.17 4.75
N LEU A 238 -7.07 8.75 4.04
CA LEU A 238 -6.49 7.40 4.18
C LEU A 238 -5.94 7.12 5.58
N ALA A 239 -5.39 8.13 6.26
CA ALA A 239 -4.89 8.03 7.64
C ALA A 239 -5.98 8.22 8.70
N SER A 240 -7.21 8.55 8.31
CA SER A 240 -8.30 8.87 9.23
C SER A 240 -8.85 7.64 9.96
N PRO A 241 -9.46 7.82 11.15
CA PRO A 241 -10.08 6.72 11.89
C PRO A 241 -11.10 5.90 11.09
N PRO A 242 -11.98 6.48 10.25
CA PRO A 242 -12.92 5.70 9.43
C PRO A 242 -12.24 4.74 8.45
N SER A 243 -11.05 5.08 7.94
CA SER A 243 -10.32 4.23 6.99
C SER A 243 -9.66 2.99 7.64
N ARG A 244 -9.44 3.01 8.95
CA ARG A 244 -8.70 1.96 9.69
C ARG A 244 -9.32 0.58 9.52
N ALA A 245 -10.63 0.46 9.74
CA ALA A 245 -11.33 -0.83 9.64
C ALA A 245 -11.24 -1.45 8.22
N VAL A 246 -11.17 -0.61 7.18
CA VAL A 246 -10.99 -1.08 5.80
C VAL A 246 -9.54 -1.54 5.59
N ILE A 247 -8.56 -0.79 6.09
CA ILE A 247 -7.13 -1.15 6.02
C ILE A 247 -6.88 -2.48 6.74
N GLU A 248 -7.40 -2.66 7.96
CA GLU A 248 -7.29 -3.91 8.73
C GLU A 248 -7.83 -5.12 7.98
N LYS A 249 -8.98 -4.98 7.31
CA LYS A 249 -9.57 -6.06 6.48
C LYS A 249 -8.71 -6.45 5.28
N THR A 250 -7.72 -5.66 4.91
CA THR A 250 -6.72 -6.03 3.90
C THR A 250 -5.53 -6.78 4.46
N GLY A 251 -5.48 -7.02 5.78
CA GLY A 251 -4.36 -7.68 6.45
C GLY A 251 -3.21 -6.75 6.85
N MET A 252 -3.41 -5.44 6.75
CA MET A 252 -2.47 -4.43 7.23
C MET A 252 -2.84 -3.95 8.63
N ILE A 253 -1.92 -3.30 9.31
CA ILE A 253 -2.09 -2.71 10.64
C ILE A 253 -2.05 -1.17 10.46
N PRO A 254 -3.18 -0.45 10.62
CA PRO A 254 -3.19 1.00 10.49
C PRO A 254 -2.25 1.67 11.50
N VAL A 255 -1.51 2.69 11.05
CA VAL A 255 -0.70 3.51 11.95
C VAL A 255 -1.62 4.46 12.72
N THR A 256 -1.41 4.58 14.03
CA THR A 256 -2.09 5.54 14.87
C THR A 256 -1.19 6.75 15.16
N SER A 257 -1.78 7.88 15.51
CA SER A 257 -1.05 9.14 15.74
C SER A 257 0.03 9.07 16.84
N GLY A 258 0.09 7.97 17.60
CA GLY A 258 1.11 7.70 18.61
C GLY A 258 2.32 6.87 18.12
N ASP A 259 2.23 6.30 16.90
CA ASP A 259 3.23 5.35 16.38
C ASP A 259 4.30 6.02 15.48
N THR A 260 4.41 7.33 15.50
CA THR A 260 5.32 8.09 14.62
C THR A 260 6.79 8.04 15.04
N ALA A 261 7.16 7.24 16.03
CA ALA A 261 8.54 7.12 16.51
C ALA A 261 8.92 5.65 16.74
N ARG A 262 9.24 4.92 15.66
CA ARG A 262 10.08 3.70 15.75
C ARG A 262 11.00 3.64 14.55
#